data_46f8b4f9d315c72968a7f75cadeb7710
#
_entry.id   46f8b4f9d315c72968a7f75cadeb7710
#
_cell.length_a   1.000
_cell.length_b   1.000
_cell.length_c   1.000
_cell.angle_alpha   90.00
_cell.angle_beta   90.00
_cell.angle_gamma   90.00
#
_symmetry.space_group_name_H-M   'P 1'
#
loop_
_entity.id
_entity.type
_entity.pdbx_description
1 polymer ?
#
loop_
_entity_poly.entity_id
_entity_poly.type
_entity_poly.pdbx_seq_one_letter_code
_entity_poly.pdbx_strand_id
1 'polypeptide(L)'
;PFDSDEEALELANDTPFGIAASASTTNVFRAQEAARGISAGTVWINDHIPIISEMPRGGMKASGYGKDMSTYSFEEYTQVKHVMADLTGSTAKEWHRTIFGLR
;
A
#
# COMPACT_ATOMS: atom_id res chain seq x y z
N PRO A 1 10.22 -0.35 29.25
CA PRO A 1 9.33 0.64 29.83
C PRO A 1 9.46 1.95 29.04
N PHE A 2 8.40 2.71 28.95
CA PHE A 2 8.35 4.03 28.35
C PHE A 2 7.52 4.95 29.26
N ASP A 3 7.80 6.23 29.20
CA ASP A 3 7.17 7.24 30.07
C ASP A 3 6.15 8.11 29.33
N SER A 4 6.16 8.07 27.99
CA SER A 4 5.19 8.79 27.14
C SER A 4 4.78 8.00 25.89
N ASP A 5 3.69 8.41 25.26
CA ASP A 5 3.22 7.78 24.02
C ASP A 5 4.18 8.05 22.86
N GLU A 6 4.82 9.20 22.83
CA GLU A 6 5.87 9.56 21.86
C GLU A 6 7.07 8.63 21.98
N GLU A 7 7.57 8.43 23.19
CA GLU A 7 8.66 7.50 23.46
C GLU A 7 8.30 6.07 23.07
N ALA A 8 7.07 5.65 23.34
CA ALA A 8 6.58 4.33 22.93
C ALA A 8 6.65 4.15 21.42
N LEU A 9 6.27 5.16 20.64
CA LEU A 9 6.33 5.13 19.18
C LEU A 9 7.78 5.14 18.67
N GLU A 10 8.66 5.94 19.26
CA GLU A 10 10.08 5.96 18.93
C GLU A 10 10.72 4.59 19.14
N LEU A 11 10.50 3.98 20.33
CA LEU A 11 11.00 2.64 20.64
C LEU A 11 10.41 1.55 19.72
N ALA A 12 9.13 1.63 19.41
CA ALA A 12 8.48 0.69 18.49
C ALA A 12 9.06 0.78 17.09
N ASN A 13 9.50 1.96 16.66
CA ASN A 13 10.09 2.22 15.35
C ASN A 13 11.61 2.03 15.31
N ASP A 14 12.27 1.91 16.45
CA ASP A 14 13.71 1.69 16.57
C ASP A 14 14.09 0.23 16.26
N THR A 15 13.83 -0.15 15.01
CA THR A 15 14.15 -1.46 14.44
C THR A 15 14.34 -1.33 12.94
N PRO A 16 15.22 -2.12 12.32
CA PRO A 16 15.34 -2.14 10.86
C PRO A 16 14.15 -2.81 10.18
N PHE A 17 13.29 -3.49 10.91
CA PHE A 17 12.13 -4.22 10.38
C PHE A 17 10.82 -3.45 10.55
N GLY A 18 9.81 -3.82 9.75
CA GLY A 18 8.50 -3.21 9.77
C GLY A 18 7.45 -4.08 9.07
N ILE A 19 7.35 -5.37 9.42
CA ILE A 19 6.32 -6.24 8.84
C ILE A 19 4.97 -6.05 9.55
N ALA A 20 4.97 -6.09 10.85
CA ALA A 20 3.77 -6.10 11.66
C ALA A 20 4.03 -5.54 13.08
N ALA A 21 3.00 -4.96 13.64
CA ALA A 21 3.01 -4.49 15.04
C ALA A 21 1.62 -4.61 15.64
N SER A 22 1.54 -4.56 16.96
CA SER A 22 0.28 -4.47 17.68
C SER A 22 0.39 -3.50 18.84
N ALA A 23 -0.71 -2.82 19.14
CA ALA A 23 -0.84 -1.93 20.28
C ALA A 23 -2.12 -2.26 21.06
N SER A 24 -2.04 -2.21 22.37
CA SER A 24 -3.17 -2.47 23.25
C SER A 24 -3.55 -1.19 23.99
N THR A 25 -4.77 -0.71 23.79
CA THR A 25 -5.29 0.48 24.44
C THR A 25 -6.81 0.52 24.35
N THR A 26 -7.47 1.09 25.33
CA THR A 26 -8.90 1.44 25.28
C THR A 26 -9.15 2.90 24.89
N ASN A 27 -8.09 3.70 24.75
CA ASN A 27 -8.16 5.08 24.31
C ASN A 27 -8.12 5.16 22.78
N VAL A 28 -9.19 5.65 22.16
CA VAL A 28 -9.32 5.72 20.71
C VAL A 28 -8.27 6.63 20.05
N PHE A 29 -7.87 7.70 20.70
CA PHE A 29 -6.85 8.62 20.17
C PHE A 29 -5.47 7.94 20.14
N ARG A 30 -5.09 7.27 21.22
CA ARG A 30 -3.86 6.46 21.27
C ARG A 30 -3.86 5.34 20.24
N ALA A 31 -5.01 4.70 20.03
CA ALA A 31 -5.16 3.68 19.00
C ALA A 31 -4.87 4.23 17.60
N GLN A 32 -5.41 5.42 17.30
CA GLN A 32 -5.18 6.07 16.01
C GLN A 32 -3.73 6.55 15.86
N GLU A 33 -3.12 7.08 16.91
CA GLU A 33 -1.72 7.48 16.89
C GLU A 33 -0.79 6.28 16.68
N ALA A 34 -1.03 5.17 17.37
CA ALA A 34 -0.29 3.94 17.15
C ALA A 34 -0.44 3.44 15.71
N ALA A 35 -1.66 3.41 15.19
CA ALA A 35 -1.93 2.96 13.82
C ALA A 35 -1.23 3.82 12.75
N ARG A 36 -1.06 5.12 12.98
CA ARG A 36 -0.38 6.04 12.05
C ARG A 36 1.12 6.13 12.29
N GLY A 37 1.54 6.11 13.54
CA GLY A 37 2.91 6.38 13.96
C GLY A 37 3.83 5.16 13.88
N ILE A 38 3.30 3.95 13.95
CA ILE A 38 4.12 2.74 13.84
C ILE A 38 4.43 2.45 12.37
N SER A 39 5.71 2.36 12.04
CA SER A 39 6.22 2.07 10.68
C SER A 39 6.21 0.56 10.42
N ALA A 40 5.02 -0.01 10.26
CA ALA A 40 4.84 -1.42 9.94
C ALA A 40 3.73 -1.58 8.87
N GLY A 41 3.84 -2.63 8.08
CA GLY A 41 2.87 -2.91 7.01
C GLY A 41 1.49 -3.29 7.53
N THR A 42 1.42 -3.86 8.72
CA THR A 42 0.17 -4.16 9.42
C THR A 42 0.27 -3.73 10.88
N VAL A 43 -0.75 -3.04 11.36
CA VAL A 43 -0.86 -2.68 12.78
C VAL A 43 -2.21 -3.16 13.31
N TRP A 44 -2.19 -3.99 14.33
CA TRP A 44 -3.39 -4.43 15.03
C TRP A 44 -3.60 -3.60 16.30
N ILE A 45 -4.84 -3.29 16.58
CA ILE A 45 -5.23 -2.64 17.83
C ILE A 45 -6.04 -3.65 18.68
N ASN A 46 -5.56 -3.92 19.86
CA ASN A 46 -6.14 -4.89 20.82
C ASN A 46 -6.27 -6.31 20.26
N ASP A 47 -5.44 -6.62 19.26
CA ASP A 47 -5.38 -7.92 18.61
C ASP A 47 -3.94 -8.21 18.16
N HIS A 48 -3.70 -9.42 17.66
CA HIS A 48 -2.42 -9.81 17.09
C HIS A 48 -2.60 -11.03 16.17
N ILE A 49 -2.04 -10.93 14.95
CA ILE A 49 -2.01 -12.02 13.94
C ILE A 49 -3.26 -12.17 13.05
N PRO A 50 -4.50 -11.77 13.33
CA PRO A 50 -5.57 -12.01 12.36
C PRO A 50 -5.17 -11.49 10.96
N ILE A 51 -5.28 -12.37 9.97
CA ILE A 51 -4.97 -12.09 8.57
C ILE A 51 -6.20 -12.44 7.74
N ILE A 52 -6.61 -11.52 6.88
CA ILE A 52 -7.71 -11.71 5.95
C ILE A 52 -7.21 -11.46 4.52
N SER A 53 -7.62 -12.31 3.59
CA SER A 53 -7.13 -12.31 2.21
C SER A 53 -7.52 -11.05 1.42
N GLU A 54 -8.55 -10.36 1.83
CA GLU A 54 -9.04 -9.13 1.22
C GLU A 54 -8.17 -7.90 1.54
N MET A 55 -7.35 -7.99 2.59
CA MET A 55 -6.48 -6.89 3.02
C MET A 55 -5.02 -7.13 2.61
N PRO A 56 -4.32 -6.09 2.15
CA PRO A 56 -2.93 -6.22 1.74
C PRO A 56 -2.03 -6.53 2.94
N ARG A 57 -1.07 -7.42 2.72
CA ARG A 57 -0.02 -7.71 3.68
C ARG A 57 1.33 -7.44 3.03
N GLY A 58 2.22 -6.78 3.75
CA GLY A 58 3.56 -6.53 3.26
C GLY A 58 4.37 -5.75 4.28
N GLY A 59 5.67 -5.75 4.10
CA GLY A 59 6.59 -5.09 5.00
C GLY A 59 6.93 -3.65 4.61
N MET A 60 7.59 -2.99 5.53
CA MET A 60 8.32 -1.74 5.35
C MET A 60 9.77 -1.95 5.76
N LYS A 61 10.63 -1.00 5.46
CA LYS A 61 12.06 -1.04 5.82
C LYS A 61 12.72 -2.35 5.34
N ALA A 62 13.58 -2.96 6.15
CA ALA A 62 14.27 -4.21 5.81
C ALA A 62 13.37 -5.47 5.78
N SER A 63 12.10 -5.36 6.17
CA SER A 63 11.12 -6.45 6.00
C SER A 63 10.70 -6.65 4.54
N GLY A 64 11.08 -5.76 3.64
CA GLY A 64 10.87 -5.90 2.21
C GLY A 64 9.87 -4.89 1.64
N TYR A 65 9.52 -5.10 0.38
CA TYR A 65 8.60 -4.27 -0.38
C TYR A 65 7.57 -5.15 -1.10
N GLY A 66 6.60 -4.51 -1.74
CA GLY A 66 5.50 -5.21 -2.39
C GLY A 66 4.41 -5.60 -1.40
N LYS A 67 3.32 -6.11 -1.94
CA LYS A 67 2.16 -6.55 -1.15
C LYS A 67 1.75 -7.96 -1.55
N ASP A 68 1.43 -8.76 -0.56
CA ASP A 68 0.71 -10.01 -0.71
C ASP A 68 -0.76 -9.79 -0.36
N MET A 69 -1.63 -10.67 -0.81
CA MET A 69 -3.08 -10.60 -0.60
C MET A 69 -3.74 -9.37 -1.23
N SER A 70 -5.06 -9.36 -1.26
CA SER A 70 -5.90 -8.31 -1.87
C SER A 70 -5.61 -8.05 -3.37
N THR A 71 -6.20 -7.01 -3.91
CA THR A 71 -5.96 -6.54 -5.28
C THR A 71 -4.50 -6.12 -5.51
N TYR A 72 -3.82 -5.65 -4.47
CA TYR A 72 -2.41 -5.26 -4.57
C TYR A 72 -1.49 -6.42 -4.97
N SER A 73 -1.75 -7.63 -4.44
CA SER A 73 -1.00 -8.82 -4.83
C SER A 73 -1.20 -9.14 -6.32
N PHE A 74 -2.43 -9.01 -6.81
CA PHE A 74 -2.72 -9.21 -8.23
C PHE A 74 -1.96 -8.20 -9.11
N GLU A 75 -1.93 -6.94 -8.71
CA GLU A 75 -1.21 -5.88 -9.43
C GLU A 75 0.30 -6.11 -9.47
N GLU A 76 0.90 -6.62 -8.39
CA GLU A 76 2.33 -6.94 -8.32
C GLU A 76 2.75 -8.04 -9.32
N TYR A 77 1.86 -8.98 -9.63
CA TYR A 77 2.11 -10.07 -10.58
C TYR A 77 1.61 -9.80 -12.00
N THR A 78 1.03 -8.64 -12.24
CA THR A 78 0.47 -8.26 -13.54
C THR A 78 1.04 -6.93 -14.03
N GLN A 79 0.88 -6.68 -15.30
CA GLN A 79 1.23 -5.40 -15.89
C GLN A 79 0.05 -4.83 -16.64
N VAL A 80 -0.32 -3.60 -16.31
CA VAL A 80 -1.37 -2.87 -17.01
C VAL A 80 -0.87 -2.52 -18.41
N LYS A 81 -1.65 -2.88 -19.40
CA LYS A 81 -1.38 -2.57 -20.81
C LYS A 81 -2.59 -1.89 -21.42
N HIS A 82 -2.37 -0.73 -22.00
CA HIS A 82 -3.38 -0.09 -22.82
C HIS A 82 -3.28 -0.64 -24.26
N VAL A 83 -4.38 -1.16 -24.76
CA VAL A 83 -4.50 -1.60 -26.16
C VAL A 83 -5.61 -0.82 -26.82
N MET A 84 -5.29 -0.19 -27.92
CA MET A 84 -6.26 0.50 -28.79
C MET A 84 -6.15 -0.11 -30.19
N ALA A 85 -7.25 -0.59 -30.73
CA ALA A 85 -7.30 -1.18 -32.05
C ALA A 85 -8.38 -0.51 -32.91
N ASP A 86 -7.99 -0.09 -34.11
CA ASP A 86 -8.96 0.33 -35.13
C ASP A 86 -9.12 -0.80 -36.14
N LEU A 87 -10.30 -1.37 -36.17
CA LEU A 87 -10.67 -2.48 -37.05
C LEU A 87 -11.46 -2.03 -38.29
N THR A 88 -11.56 -0.72 -38.55
CA THR A 88 -12.28 -0.18 -39.70
C THR A 88 -11.53 -0.35 -41.04
N GLY A 89 -10.21 -0.62 -40.99
CA GLY A 89 -9.38 -0.67 -42.22
C GLY A 89 -9.09 0.69 -42.86
N SER A 90 -9.56 1.78 -42.25
CA SER A 90 -9.29 3.12 -42.77
C SER A 90 -7.84 3.53 -42.53
N THR A 91 -7.17 3.98 -43.61
CA THR A 91 -5.80 4.51 -43.50
C THR A 91 -5.77 5.97 -43.04
N ALA A 92 -6.86 6.70 -43.19
CA ALA A 92 -7.00 8.08 -42.72
C ALA A 92 -7.77 8.14 -41.39
N LYS A 93 -7.15 8.73 -40.39
CA LYS A 93 -7.75 8.92 -39.05
C LYS A 93 -7.97 10.41 -38.81
N GLU A 94 -9.08 10.75 -38.17
CA GLU A 94 -9.42 12.13 -37.82
C GLU A 94 -8.29 12.82 -37.02
N TRP A 95 -7.69 12.10 -36.07
CA TRP A 95 -6.63 12.62 -35.22
C TRP A 95 -5.32 12.91 -36.00
N HIS A 96 -5.10 12.31 -37.18
CA HIS A 96 -3.96 12.66 -38.04
C HIS A 96 -3.97 14.13 -38.43
N ARG A 97 -5.15 14.70 -38.64
CA ARG A 97 -5.28 16.13 -38.99
C ARG A 97 -4.85 17.01 -37.81
N THR A 98 -5.21 16.61 -36.59
CA THR A 98 -4.89 17.37 -35.38
C THR A 98 -3.40 17.32 -35.05
N ILE A 99 -2.77 16.16 -35.19
CA ILE A 99 -1.38 15.98 -34.77
C ILE A 99 -0.41 16.38 -35.86
N PHE A 100 -0.68 16.03 -37.12
CA PHE A 100 0.25 16.22 -38.22
C PHE A 100 -0.11 17.41 -39.12
N GLY A 101 -1.20 18.12 -38.85
CA GLY A 101 -1.63 19.26 -39.63
C GLY A 101 -1.92 18.93 -41.11
N LEU A 102 -2.26 17.68 -41.39
CA LEU A 102 -2.59 17.24 -42.75
C LEU A 102 -3.93 17.86 -43.20
N ARG A 103 -3.95 18.54 -44.28
CA ARG A 103 -5.16 19.14 -44.91
C ARG A 103 -5.90 18.13 -45.76
#